data_1a4c897d5e28727e9796f73f23fe5cf0
#
_entry.id   1a4c897d5e28727e9796f73f23fe5cf0
#
_cell.length_a   1.000
_cell.length_b   1.000
_cell.length_c   1.000
_cell.angle_alpha   90.00
_cell.angle_beta   90.00
_cell.angle_gamma   90.00
#
_symmetry.space_group_name_H-M   'P 1'
#
loop_
_entity.id
_entity.type
_entity.pdbx_description
1 polymer ?
#
loop_
_entity_poly.entity_id
_entity_poly.type
_entity_poly.pdbx_seq_one_letter_code
_entity_poly.pdbx_strand_id
1 'polypeptide(L)'
;MQISLPNLLTILRLLASPGLALCFLWLPRPAADACALALFVLASLTDYVDGQLARAWNQVSKLGAMLDPIADKAMVVIALMVLAHVSSLSQLLILPAALILFREVFVSGLREYLGETAGLLKVTKLAKWKTTAQMVAIAVLLVQGLAEQYLGEALFGLDNGMVEGMLTGEHADEAGLRGLVLVTDLAGWAGLALIWIAAVLTVITGADYFLKARPHLRDDDSAA
;
A
#
# COMPACT_ATOMS: atom_id res chain seq x y z
N MET A 1 -24.38 3.24 -21.16
CA MET A 1 -22.94 3.00 -20.93
C MET A 1 -22.78 1.50 -20.66
N GLN A 2 -22.17 0.74 -21.52
CA GLN A 2 -21.90 -0.68 -21.21
C GLN A 2 -20.68 -0.73 -20.30
N ILE A 3 -20.87 -1.22 -19.09
CA ILE A 3 -19.78 -1.42 -18.12
C ILE A 3 -19.08 -2.71 -18.53
N SER A 4 -17.84 -2.62 -19.05
CA SER A 4 -17.01 -3.79 -19.34
C SER A 4 -16.51 -4.44 -18.04
N LEU A 5 -16.14 -5.71 -18.08
CA LEU A 5 -15.62 -6.42 -16.91
C LEU A 5 -14.40 -5.70 -16.28
N PRO A 6 -13.40 -5.21 -17.06
CA PRO A 6 -12.31 -4.42 -16.49
C PRO A 6 -12.80 -3.19 -15.73
N ASN A 7 -13.75 -2.44 -16.28
CA ASN A 7 -14.29 -1.26 -15.57
C ASN A 7 -14.97 -1.62 -14.25
N LEU A 8 -15.69 -2.75 -14.21
CA LEU A 8 -16.31 -3.23 -12.98
C LEU A 8 -15.27 -3.53 -11.91
N LEU A 9 -14.16 -4.20 -12.29
CA LEU A 9 -13.06 -4.51 -11.36
C LEU A 9 -12.41 -3.23 -10.81
N THR A 10 -12.17 -2.22 -11.65
CA THR A 10 -11.66 -0.91 -11.20
C THR A 10 -12.60 -0.22 -10.23
N ILE A 11 -13.93 -0.24 -10.50
CA ILE A 11 -14.93 0.33 -9.59
C ILE A 11 -14.94 -0.41 -8.26
N LEU A 12 -14.90 -1.75 -8.27
CA LEU A 12 -14.83 -2.56 -7.05
C LEU A 12 -13.59 -2.24 -6.22
N ARG A 13 -12.44 -2.07 -6.87
CA ARG A 13 -11.19 -1.66 -6.22
C ARG A 13 -11.31 -0.26 -5.59
N LEU A 14 -11.92 0.67 -6.30
CA LEU A 14 -12.15 2.02 -5.79
C LEU A 14 -13.04 1.98 -4.53
N LEU A 15 -14.10 1.13 -4.53
CA LEU A 15 -14.96 0.93 -3.36
C LEU A 15 -14.28 0.13 -2.24
N ALA A 16 -13.39 -0.81 -2.57
CA ALA A 16 -12.60 -1.55 -1.60
C ALA A 16 -11.64 -0.65 -0.82
N SER A 17 -11.19 0.46 -1.41
CA SER A 17 -10.29 1.40 -0.74
C SER A 17 -10.86 1.96 0.57
N PRO A 18 -12.03 2.62 0.61
CA PRO A 18 -12.66 3.00 1.88
C PRO A 18 -13.13 1.77 2.68
N GLY A 19 -13.46 0.66 2.02
CA GLY A 19 -13.81 -0.61 2.66
C GLY A 19 -12.73 -1.09 3.63
N LEU A 20 -11.45 -0.90 3.28
CA LEU A 20 -10.33 -1.24 4.14
C LEU A 20 -10.39 -0.49 5.49
N ALA A 21 -10.68 0.79 5.49
CA ALA A 21 -10.85 1.57 6.73
C ALA A 21 -12.12 1.16 7.49
N LEU A 22 -13.21 0.83 6.78
CA LEU A 22 -14.46 0.37 7.38
C LEU A 22 -14.31 -0.96 8.12
N CYS A 23 -13.37 -1.84 7.72
CA CYS A 23 -13.07 -3.06 8.46
C CYS A 23 -12.72 -2.74 9.92
N PHE A 24 -11.87 -1.74 10.15
CA PHE A 24 -11.43 -1.35 11.49
C PHE A 24 -12.48 -0.54 12.27
N LEU A 25 -13.50 0.00 11.60
CA LEU A 25 -14.59 0.70 12.24
C LEU A 25 -15.67 -0.27 12.74
N TRP A 26 -15.94 -1.34 12.00
CA TRP A 26 -17.10 -2.21 12.26
C TRP A 26 -16.74 -3.61 12.76
N LEU A 27 -15.52 -4.07 12.53
CA LEU A 27 -15.08 -5.39 12.96
C LEU A 27 -14.12 -5.27 14.14
N PRO A 28 -14.21 -6.19 15.12
CA PRO A 28 -13.18 -6.32 16.15
C PRO A 28 -11.88 -6.88 15.53
N ARG A 29 -10.75 -6.54 16.14
CA ARG A 29 -9.49 -7.22 15.84
C ARG A 29 -9.49 -8.63 16.48
N PRO A 30 -8.95 -9.68 15.84
CA PRO A 30 -8.15 -9.68 14.59
C PRO A 30 -8.96 -9.75 13.28
N ALA A 31 -10.31 -9.87 13.33
CA ALA A 31 -11.13 -9.99 12.13
C ALA A 31 -11.00 -8.77 11.19
N ALA A 32 -10.85 -7.56 11.75
CA ALA A 32 -10.61 -6.34 10.98
C ALA A 32 -9.31 -6.43 10.18
N ASP A 33 -8.23 -6.90 10.80
CA ASP A 33 -6.92 -7.06 10.16
C ASP A 33 -6.97 -8.09 9.03
N ALA A 34 -7.62 -9.22 9.25
CA ALA A 34 -7.80 -10.26 8.23
C ALA A 34 -8.63 -9.75 7.05
N CYS A 35 -9.72 -9.01 7.31
CA CYS A 35 -10.57 -8.40 6.30
C CYS A 35 -9.79 -7.37 5.47
N ALA A 36 -9.06 -6.47 6.13
CA ALA A 36 -8.26 -5.43 5.48
C ALA A 36 -7.14 -6.04 4.61
N LEU A 37 -6.44 -7.05 5.12
CA LEU A 37 -5.43 -7.79 4.36
C LEU A 37 -6.04 -8.45 3.13
N ALA A 38 -7.17 -9.14 3.28
CA ALA A 38 -7.85 -9.79 2.16
C ALA A 38 -8.30 -8.77 1.10
N LEU A 39 -8.92 -7.66 1.50
CA LEU A 39 -9.33 -6.58 0.59
C LEU A 39 -8.14 -5.99 -0.15
N PHE A 40 -7.04 -5.70 0.56
CA PHE A 40 -5.85 -5.12 -0.05
C PHE A 40 -5.20 -6.07 -1.06
N VAL A 41 -5.03 -7.34 -0.69
CA VAL A 41 -4.42 -8.34 -1.59
C VAL A 41 -5.31 -8.61 -2.80
N LEU A 42 -6.62 -8.80 -2.61
CA LEU A 42 -7.55 -9.03 -3.71
C LEU A 42 -7.61 -7.83 -4.65
N ALA A 43 -7.65 -6.61 -4.12
CA ALA A 43 -7.63 -5.39 -4.92
C ALA A 43 -6.33 -5.27 -5.74
N SER A 44 -5.18 -5.59 -5.13
CA SER A 44 -3.87 -5.57 -5.81
C SER A 44 -3.77 -6.63 -6.92
N LEU A 45 -4.31 -7.82 -6.69
CA LEU A 45 -4.34 -8.89 -7.69
C LEU A 45 -5.30 -8.56 -8.84
N THR A 46 -6.48 -8.00 -8.54
CA THR A 46 -7.44 -7.60 -9.58
C THR A 46 -6.90 -6.51 -10.48
N ASP A 47 -6.11 -5.56 -9.95
CA ASP A 47 -5.41 -4.53 -10.75
C ASP A 47 -4.49 -5.15 -11.82
N TYR A 48 -3.73 -6.17 -11.41
CA TYR A 48 -2.85 -6.86 -12.36
C TYR A 48 -3.63 -7.60 -13.44
N VAL A 49 -4.75 -8.23 -13.05
CA VAL A 49 -5.59 -9.04 -13.96
C VAL A 49 -6.39 -8.16 -14.92
N ASP A 50 -7.04 -7.10 -14.43
CA ASP A 50 -7.89 -6.23 -15.28
C ASP A 50 -7.06 -5.47 -16.31
N GLY A 51 -5.86 -5.00 -15.96
CA GLY A 51 -4.94 -4.38 -16.90
C GLY A 51 -4.47 -5.34 -18.00
N GLN A 52 -4.33 -6.64 -17.73
CA GLN A 52 -4.03 -7.64 -18.75
C GLN A 52 -5.26 -7.97 -19.62
N LEU A 53 -6.44 -8.16 -18.98
CA LEU A 53 -7.69 -8.45 -19.68
C LEU A 53 -8.11 -7.31 -20.61
N ALA A 54 -8.03 -6.06 -20.14
CA ALA A 54 -8.36 -4.89 -20.95
C ALA A 54 -7.52 -4.81 -22.23
N ARG A 55 -6.22 -5.11 -22.12
CA ARG A 55 -5.31 -5.17 -23.29
C ARG A 55 -5.60 -6.37 -24.20
N ALA A 56 -5.82 -7.55 -23.63
CA ALA A 56 -6.08 -8.78 -24.39
C ALA A 56 -7.41 -8.71 -25.16
N TRP A 57 -8.43 -8.06 -24.59
CA TRP A 57 -9.76 -7.96 -25.18
C TRP A 57 -10.00 -6.66 -25.96
N ASN A 58 -8.99 -5.77 -26.07
CA ASN A 58 -9.14 -4.43 -26.66
C ASN A 58 -10.31 -3.63 -26.07
N GLN A 59 -10.57 -3.79 -24.75
CA GLN A 59 -11.66 -3.14 -24.02
C GLN A 59 -11.15 -1.96 -23.17
N VAL A 60 -10.17 -1.23 -23.66
CA VAL A 60 -9.69 -0.02 -22.98
C VAL A 60 -10.76 1.07 -23.10
N SER A 61 -11.32 1.50 -21.98
CA SER A 61 -12.34 2.54 -21.94
C SER A 61 -11.81 3.84 -21.36
N LYS A 62 -12.41 4.98 -21.75
CA LYS A 62 -12.07 6.30 -21.18
C LYS A 62 -12.36 6.34 -19.67
N LEU A 63 -13.41 5.65 -19.22
CA LEU A 63 -13.78 5.58 -17.81
C LEU A 63 -12.72 4.81 -17.00
N GLY A 64 -12.29 3.62 -17.47
CA GLY A 64 -11.22 2.85 -16.83
C GLY A 64 -9.92 3.65 -16.77
N ALA A 65 -9.48 4.23 -17.89
CA ALA A 65 -8.27 5.05 -17.95
C ALA A 65 -8.27 6.24 -16.95
N MET A 66 -9.45 6.76 -16.61
CA MET A 66 -9.62 7.80 -15.58
C MET A 66 -9.62 7.21 -14.17
N LEU A 67 -10.36 6.09 -13.96
CA LEU A 67 -10.56 5.52 -12.62
C LEU A 67 -9.35 4.74 -12.10
N ASP A 68 -8.59 4.05 -12.97
CA ASP A 68 -7.43 3.24 -12.56
C ASP A 68 -6.42 4.03 -11.72
N PRO A 69 -5.90 5.20 -12.16
CA PRO A 69 -4.95 5.97 -11.36
C PRO A 69 -5.54 6.48 -10.05
N ILE A 70 -6.85 6.68 -9.98
CA ILE A 70 -7.56 7.13 -8.76
C ILE A 70 -7.66 5.98 -7.78
N ALA A 71 -8.10 4.79 -8.24
CA ALA A 71 -8.26 3.61 -7.39
C ALA A 71 -6.93 3.16 -6.78
N ASP A 72 -5.85 3.13 -7.58
CA ASP A 72 -4.51 2.77 -7.13
C ASP A 72 -4.02 3.69 -6.02
N LYS A 73 -4.16 5.00 -6.20
CA LYS A 73 -3.75 5.98 -5.19
C LYS A 73 -4.62 5.92 -3.95
N ALA A 74 -5.95 5.81 -4.11
CA ALA A 74 -6.88 5.74 -2.99
C ALA A 74 -6.56 4.53 -2.09
N MET A 75 -6.29 3.35 -2.69
CA MET A 75 -5.95 2.14 -1.96
C MET A 75 -4.68 2.32 -1.12
N VAL A 76 -3.62 2.88 -1.70
CA VAL A 76 -2.35 3.12 -1.01
C VAL A 76 -2.50 4.16 0.10
N VAL A 77 -3.16 5.29 -0.19
CA VAL A 77 -3.36 6.38 0.77
C VAL A 77 -4.11 5.88 1.99
N ILE A 78 -5.24 5.18 1.78
CA ILE A 78 -6.08 4.67 2.86
C ILE A 78 -5.36 3.56 3.64
N ALA A 79 -4.66 2.64 2.96
CA ALA A 79 -3.90 1.58 3.62
C ALA A 79 -2.79 2.15 4.51
N LEU A 80 -2.02 3.15 4.02
CA LEU A 80 -0.98 3.81 4.83
C LEU A 80 -1.56 4.59 6.01
N MET A 81 -2.70 5.27 5.82
CA MET A 81 -3.40 5.98 6.89
C MET A 81 -3.85 5.00 7.98
N VAL A 82 -4.44 3.87 7.60
CA VAL A 82 -4.86 2.82 8.54
C VAL A 82 -3.65 2.23 9.28
N LEU A 83 -2.61 1.82 8.56
CA LEU A 83 -1.38 1.29 9.16
C LEU A 83 -0.72 2.28 10.13
N ALA A 84 -0.69 3.57 9.80
CA ALA A 84 -0.17 4.61 10.69
C ALA A 84 -0.98 4.77 11.98
N HIS A 85 -2.25 4.33 11.98
CA HIS A 85 -3.14 4.39 13.15
C HIS A 85 -3.10 3.09 13.96
N VAL A 86 -3.19 1.92 13.29
CA VAL A 86 -3.44 0.64 14.00
C VAL A 86 -2.18 -0.16 14.33
N SER A 87 -1.05 0.13 13.69
CA SER A 87 0.20 -0.62 13.87
C SER A 87 0.92 -0.21 15.15
N SER A 88 1.49 -1.17 15.86
CA SER A 88 2.46 -0.93 16.94
C SER A 88 3.71 -0.18 16.47
N LEU A 89 4.02 -0.27 15.17
CA LEU A 89 5.13 0.41 14.51
C LEU A 89 4.76 1.82 14.01
N SER A 90 3.61 2.37 14.39
CA SER A 90 3.07 3.64 13.87
C SER A 90 4.08 4.79 13.86
N GLN A 91 4.87 4.96 14.92
CA GLN A 91 5.88 6.03 15.01
C GLN A 91 6.97 5.91 13.93
N LEU A 92 7.35 4.70 13.55
CA LEU A 92 8.35 4.43 12.51
C LEU A 92 7.75 4.48 11.10
N LEU A 93 6.42 4.38 10.99
CA LEU A 93 5.69 4.41 9.72
C LEU A 93 5.28 5.82 9.30
N ILE A 94 5.12 6.77 10.22
CA ILE A 94 4.61 8.12 9.94
C ILE A 94 5.45 8.81 8.86
N LEU A 95 6.78 8.83 9.01
CA LEU A 95 7.64 9.55 8.08
C LEU A 95 7.67 8.92 6.68
N PRO A 96 7.92 7.61 6.50
CA PRO A 96 7.88 7.02 5.17
C PRO A 96 6.49 7.12 4.52
N ALA A 97 5.40 6.95 5.29
CA ALA A 97 4.05 7.16 4.79
C ALA A 97 3.84 8.60 4.31
N ALA A 98 4.22 9.60 5.10
CA ALA A 98 4.10 11.01 4.73
C ALA A 98 4.89 11.34 3.45
N LEU A 99 6.12 10.82 3.29
CA LEU A 99 6.92 11.01 2.09
C LEU A 99 6.27 10.40 0.84
N ILE A 100 5.71 9.20 0.99
CA ILE A 100 4.98 8.53 -0.09
C ILE A 100 3.75 9.35 -0.47
N LEU A 101 2.91 9.75 0.50
CA LEU A 101 1.69 10.52 0.27
C LEU A 101 1.98 11.88 -0.34
N PHE A 102 2.96 12.61 0.20
CA PHE A 102 3.39 13.90 -0.35
C PHE A 102 3.75 13.77 -1.83
N ARG A 103 4.58 12.78 -2.17
CA ARG A 103 4.97 12.58 -3.57
C ARG A 103 3.80 12.19 -4.46
N GLU A 104 2.88 11.36 -3.99
CA GLU A 104 1.69 10.98 -4.79
C GLU A 104 0.85 12.21 -5.14
N VAL A 105 0.64 13.10 -4.18
CA VAL A 105 -0.07 14.38 -4.40
C VAL A 105 0.73 15.30 -5.32
N PHE A 106 2.01 15.52 -5.01
CA PHE A 106 2.90 16.42 -5.74
C PHE A 106 3.02 16.06 -7.22
N VAL A 107 3.33 14.79 -7.53
CA VAL A 107 3.48 14.35 -8.93
C VAL A 107 2.14 14.32 -9.65
N SER A 108 1.03 14.10 -8.95
CA SER A 108 -0.30 14.16 -9.56
C SER A 108 -0.67 15.57 -9.97
N GLY A 109 -0.49 16.54 -9.08
CA GLY A 109 -0.72 17.95 -9.39
C GLY A 109 0.21 18.46 -10.52
N LEU A 110 1.47 18.03 -10.51
CA LEU A 110 2.41 18.36 -11.57
C LEU A 110 2.01 17.77 -12.93
N ARG A 111 1.49 16.54 -12.95
CA ARG A 111 0.96 15.92 -14.17
C ARG A 111 -0.29 16.62 -14.69
N GLU A 112 -1.18 17.01 -13.79
CA GLU A 112 -2.39 17.75 -14.12
C GLU A 112 -2.06 19.11 -14.75
N TYR A 113 -1.12 19.84 -14.14
CA TYR A 113 -0.64 21.12 -14.67
C TYR A 113 -0.01 20.99 -16.06
N LEU A 114 0.81 19.97 -16.28
CA LEU A 114 1.50 19.74 -17.57
C LEU A 114 0.57 19.22 -18.67
N GLY A 115 -0.61 18.69 -18.34
CA GLY A 115 -1.57 18.17 -19.32
C GLY A 115 -0.96 17.15 -20.28
N GLU A 116 -1.08 17.38 -21.58
CA GLU A 116 -0.56 16.48 -22.62
C GLU A 116 0.98 16.34 -22.58
N THR A 117 1.70 17.39 -22.16
CA THR A 117 3.16 17.39 -22.03
C THR A 117 3.63 16.34 -21.01
N ALA A 118 2.81 16.04 -20.00
CA ALA A 118 3.13 15.00 -19.02
C ALA A 118 3.35 13.61 -19.65
N GLY A 119 2.69 13.32 -20.77
CA GLY A 119 2.83 12.09 -21.56
C GLY A 119 4.20 11.93 -22.22
N LEU A 120 4.91 13.02 -22.47
CA LEU A 120 6.25 13.03 -23.07
C LEU A 120 7.34 12.69 -22.06
N LEU A 121 7.07 12.86 -20.77
CA LEU A 121 8.02 12.59 -19.68
C LEU A 121 8.09 11.09 -19.40
N LYS A 122 9.15 10.44 -19.88
CA LYS A 122 9.37 9.00 -19.72
C LYS A 122 9.47 8.62 -18.23
N VAL A 123 8.63 7.66 -17.83
CA VAL A 123 8.68 7.04 -16.49
C VAL A 123 9.86 6.07 -16.42
N THR A 124 10.69 6.20 -15.40
CA THR A 124 11.87 5.34 -15.20
C THR A 124 11.48 3.93 -14.74
N LYS A 125 12.37 2.94 -14.97
CA LYS A 125 12.20 1.58 -14.42
C LYS A 125 12.08 1.58 -12.89
N LEU A 126 12.77 2.52 -12.22
CA LEU A 126 12.70 2.70 -10.76
C LEU A 126 11.29 3.01 -10.26
N ALA A 127 10.47 3.71 -11.06
CA ALA A 127 9.08 4.01 -10.69
C ALA A 127 8.21 2.75 -10.62
N LYS A 128 8.51 1.69 -11.38
CA LYS A 128 7.83 0.39 -11.29
C LYS A 128 8.24 -0.33 -10.00
N TRP A 129 9.53 -0.38 -9.71
CA TRP A 129 10.05 -0.99 -8.48
C TRP A 129 9.52 -0.32 -7.21
N LYS A 130 9.42 1.03 -7.23
CA LYS A 130 8.79 1.80 -6.14
C LYS A 130 7.39 1.28 -5.83
N THR A 131 6.53 1.16 -6.85
CA THR A 131 5.13 0.73 -6.65
C THR A 131 5.07 -0.70 -6.13
N THR A 132 5.85 -1.62 -6.69
CA THR A 132 5.91 -3.01 -6.22
C THR A 132 6.39 -3.08 -4.76
N ALA A 133 7.49 -2.40 -4.42
CA ALA A 133 8.00 -2.37 -3.05
C ALA A 133 6.96 -1.83 -2.06
N GLN A 134 6.24 -0.77 -2.44
CA GLN A 134 5.21 -0.14 -1.63
C GLN A 134 4.01 -1.08 -1.41
N MET A 135 3.52 -1.77 -2.45
CA MET A 135 2.40 -2.70 -2.33
C MET A 135 2.78 -3.92 -1.46
N VAL A 136 3.97 -4.48 -1.65
CA VAL A 136 4.48 -5.59 -0.84
C VAL A 136 4.68 -5.14 0.62
N ALA A 137 5.25 -3.96 0.86
CA ALA A 137 5.44 -3.42 2.20
C ALA A 137 4.11 -3.31 2.96
N ILE A 138 3.08 -2.75 2.32
CA ILE A 138 1.74 -2.60 2.93
C ILE A 138 1.15 -3.97 3.26
N ALA A 139 1.21 -4.93 2.33
CA ALA A 139 0.69 -6.29 2.57
C ALA A 139 1.41 -6.97 3.75
N VAL A 140 2.75 -6.87 3.81
CA VAL A 140 3.56 -7.46 4.89
C VAL A 140 3.25 -6.79 6.24
N LEU A 141 3.05 -5.47 6.27
CA LEU A 141 2.67 -4.76 7.49
C LEU A 141 1.24 -5.10 7.96
N LEU A 142 0.32 -5.38 7.04
CA LEU A 142 -1.01 -5.88 7.39
C LEU A 142 -0.93 -7.31 7.96
N VAL A 143 -0.05 -8.17 7.42
CA VAL A 143 0.24 -9.50 8.00
C VAL A 143 0.82 -9.36 9.40
N GLN A 144 1.77 -8.43 9.61
CA GLN A 144 2.34 -8.15 10.93
C GLN A 144 1.26 -7.76 11.93
N GLY A 145 0.35 -6.83 11.56
CA GLY A 145 -0.74 -6.42 12.43
C GLY A 145 -1.67 -7.57 12.81
N LEU A 146 -2.01 -8.44 11.85
CA LEU A 146 -2.82 -9.65 12.10
C LEU A 146 -2.10 -10.63 13.05
N ALA A 147 -0.81 -10.90 12.79
CA ALA A 147 -0.01 -11.80 13.62
C ALA A 147 0.15 -11.28 15.05
N GLU A 148 0.32 -9.97 15.21
CA GLU A 148 0.41 -9.29 16.51
C GLU A 148 -0.87 -9.45 17.35
N GLN A 149 -2.05 -9.41 16.73
CA GLN A 149 -3.30 -9.66 17.42
C GLN A 149 -3.41 -11.09 17.92
N TYR A 150 -3.11 -12.08 17.08
CA TYR A 150 -3.09 -13.48 17.49
C TYR A 150 -2.01 -13.74 18.55
N LEU A 151 -0.86 -13.07 18.47
CA LEU A 151 0.17 -13.14 19.51
C LEU A 151 -0.36 -12.59 20.84
N GLY A 152 -1.05 -11.45 20.83
CA GLY A 152 -1.69 -10.89 22.01
C GLY A 152 -2.73 -11.82 22.64
N GLU A 153 -3.56 -12.50 21.84
CA GLU A 153 -4.50 -13.49 22.29
C GLU A 153 -3.80 -14.73 22.90
N ALA A 154 -2.72 -15.21 22.27
CA ALA A 154 -1.94 -16.35 22.74
C ALA A 154 -1.19 -16.07 24.06
N LEU A 155 -0.81 -14.81 24.29
CA LEU A 155 -0.15 -14.38 25.53
C LEU A 155 -1.14 -14.14 26.69
N PHE A 156 -2.44 -14.03 26.38
CA PHE A 156 -3.44 -13.69 27.38
C PHE A 156 -3.54 -14.78 28.48
N GLY A 157 -3.35 -14.37 29.73
CA GLY A 157 -3.40 -15.25 30.90
C GLY A 157 -2.13 -16.06 31.18
N LEU A 158 -1.07 -15.88 30.38
CA LEU A 158 0.24 -16.49 30.65
C LEU A 158 1.09 -15.58 31.54
N ASP A 159 1.84 -16.18 32.47
CA ASP A 159 2.89 -15.46 33.18
C ASP A 159 4.21 -15.46 32.40
N ASN A 160 5.15 -14.59 32.81
CA ASN A 160 6.43 -14.47 32.11
C ASN A 160 7.25 -15.77 32.12
N GLY A 161 7.15 -16.59 33.18
CA GLY A 161 7.87 -17.85 33.27
C GLY A 161 7.30 -18.91 32.29
N MET A 162 5.97 -18.94 32.13
CA MET A 162 5.32 -19.79 31.14
C MET A 162 5.71 -19.40 29.71
N VAL A 163 5.70 -18.09 29.41
CA VAL A 163 6.10 -17.56 28.09
C VAL A 163 7.55 -17.93 27.80
N GLU A 164 8.47 -17.69 28.74
CA GLU A 164 9.88 -18.02 28.58
C GLU A 164 10.08 -19.53 28.40
N GLY A 165 9.42 -20.35 29.21
CA GLY A 165 9.49 -21.82 29.10
C GLY A 165 8.94 -22.33 27.75
N MET A 166 7.88 -21.72 27.19
CA MET A 166 7.39 -22.03 25.86
C MET A 166 8.39 -21.60 24.76
N LEU A 167 8.99 -20.43 24.89
CA LEU A 167 9.96 -19.93 23.90
C LEU A 167 11.27 -20.74 23.93
N THR A 168 11.75 -21.15 25.09
CA THR A 168 12.98 -21.95 25.24
C THR A 168 12.78 -23.44 24.93
N GLY A 169 11.55 -23.92 24.94
CA GLY A 169 11.23 -25.32 24.70
C GLY A 169 11.11 -26.19 25.95
N GLU A 170 11.12 -25.60 27.13
CA GLU A 170 10.90 -26.27 28.39
C GLU A 170 9.42 -26.65 28.59
N HIS A 171 8.51 -25.84 27.99
CA HIS A 171 7.08 -26.09 27.99
C HIS A 171 6.54 -26.37 26.58
N ALA A 172 5.47 -27.14 26.48
CA ALA A 172 4.78 -27.40 25.22
C ALA A 172 4.16 -26.12 24.68
N ASP A 173 4.40 -25.83 23.38
CA ASP A 173 3.86 -24.66 22.68
C ASP A 173 2.59 -25.04 21.91
N GLU A 174 1.50 -25.30 22.64
CA GLU A 174 0.21 -25.70 22.05
C GLU A 174 -0.45 -24.53 21.28
N ALA A 175 -0.18 -23.30 21.67
CA ALA A 175 -0.72 -22.11 21.04
C ALA A 175 0.08 -21.65 19.80
N GLY A 176 1.23 -22.25 19.50
CA GLY A 176 2.11 -21.85 18.40
C GLY A 176 2.81 -20.50 18.64
N LEU A 177 3.05 -20.16 19.91
CA LEU A 177 3.61 -18.88 20.33
C LEU A 177 4.93 -18.54 19.62
N ARG A 178 5.83 -19.53 19.47
CA ARG A 178 7.11 -19.33 18.76
C ARG A 178 6.91 -18.92 17.32
N GLY A 179 5.95 -19.56 16.64
CA GLY A 179 5.61 -19.23 15.26
C GLY A 179 5.02 -17.83 15.13
N LEU A 180 4.14 -17.44 16.05
CA LEU A 180 3.53 -16.10 16.07
C LEU A 180 4.56 -15.03 16.34
N VAL A 181 5.47 -15.21 17.32
CA VAL A 181 6.58 -14.27 17.59
C VAL A 181 7.46 -14.14 16.35
N LEU A 182 7.88 -15.26 15.75
CA LEU A 182 8.72 -15.22 14.56
C LEU A 182 8.07 -14.47 13.39
N VAL A 183 6.78 -14.74 13.10
CA VAL A 183 6.04 -14.09 12.02
C VAL A 183 5.87 -12.60 12.31
N THR A 184 5.52 -12.22 13.53
CA THR A 184 5.33 -10.82 13.94
C THR A 184 6.63 -10.04 13.77
N ASP A 185 7.76 -10.58 14.26
CA ASP A 185 9.06 -9.91 14.18
C ASP A 185 9.57 -9.82 12.73
N LEU A 186 9.56 -10.93 11.99
CA LEU A 186 10.03 -10.94 10.61
C LEU A 186 9.18 -10.04 9.72
N ALA A 187 7.84 -10.11 9.83
CA ALA A 187 6.96 -9.26 9.06
C ALA A 187 7.11 -7.78 9.46
N GLY A 188 7.31 -7.50 10.75
CA GLY A 188 7.54 -6.13 11.24
C GLY A 188 8.81 -5.52 10.64
N TRP A 189 9.94 -6.19 10.79
CA TRP A 189 11.22 -5.70 10.27
C TRP A 189 11.26 -5.67 8.74
N ALA A 190 10.75 -6.70 8.07
CA ALA A 190 10.70 -6.74 6.61
C ALA A 190 9.77 -5.67 6.04
N GLY A 191 8.57 -5.51 6.61
CA GLY A 191 7.61 -4.49 6.21
C GLY A 191 8.15 -3.08 6.41
N LEU A 192 8.80 -2.82 7.56
CA LEU A 192 9.45 -1.55 7.85
C LEU A 192 10.59 -1.25 6.87
N ALA A 193 11.46 -2.21 6.61
CA ALA A 193 12.55 -2.03 5.65
C ALA A 193 12.00 -1.74 4.24
N LEU A 194 10.99 -2.49 3.80
CA LEU A 194 10.39 -2.31 2.47
C LEU A 194 9.68 -0.96 2.34
N ILE A 195 8.97 -0.48 3.36
CA ILE A 195 8.29 0.83 3.28
C ILE A 195 9.31 1.98 3.25
N TRP A 196 10.42 1.88 3.96
CA TRP A 196 11.50 2.85 3.87
C TRP A 196 12.20 2.83 2.51
N ILE A 197 12.45 1.65 1.93
CA ILE A 197 12.96 1.52 0.56
C ILE A 197 11.97 2.17 -0.41
N ALA A 198 10.67 1.90 -0.29
CA ALA A 198 9.64 2.52 -1.12
C ALA A 198 9.61 4.05 -0.96
N ALA A 199 9.76 4.57 0.26
CA ALA A 199 9.81 6.02 0.51
C ALA A 199 11.03 6.67 -0.15
N VAL A 200 12.23 6.09 -0.02
CA VAL A 200 13.45 6.58 -0.66
C VAL A 200 13.31 6.58 -2.19
N LEU A 201 12.86 5.45 -2.77
CA LEU A 201 12.60 5.36 -4.22
C LEU A 201 11.54 6.38 -4.67
N THR A 202 10.57 6.65 -3.83
CA THR A 202 9.50 7.61 -4.06
C THR A 202 10.05 9.04 -4.14
N VAL A 203 10.92 9.43 -3.23
CA VAL A 203 11.58 10.75 -3.25
C VAL A 203 12.48 10.89 -4.48
N ILE A 204 13.32 9.89 -4.76
CA ILE A 204 14.21 9.90 -5.92
C ILE A 204 13.42 10.04 -7.23
N THR A 205 12.39 9.23 -7.42
CA THR A 205 11.58 9.27 -8.64
C THR A 205 10.71 10.52 -8.75
N GLY A 206 10.30 11.10 -7.62
CA GLY A 206 9.60 12.38 -7.58
C GLY A 206 10.49 13.54 -7.98
N ALA A 207 11.72 13.58 -7.45
CA ALA A 207 12.73 14.57 -7.81
C ALA A 207 13.13 14.47 -9.29
N ASP A 208 13.38 13.27 -9.81
CA ASP A 208 13.67 13.03 -11.24
C ASP A 208 12.51 13.55 -12.13
N TYR A 209 11.26 13.26 -11.73
CA TYR A 209 10.10 13.73 -12.47
C TYR A 209 9.99 15.27 -12.47
N PHE A 210 10.22 15.90 -11.31
CA PHE A 210 10.23 17.37 -11.19
C PHE A 210 11.33 18.02 -12.03
N LEU A 211 12.55 17.48 -11.99
CA LEU A 211 13.66 17.99 -12.79
C LEU A 211 13.37 17.93 -14.29
N LYS A 212 12.72 16.86 -14.76
CA LYS A 212 12.29 16.73 -16.16
C LYS A 212 11.14 17.68 -16.52
N ALA A 213 10.25 17.96 -15.56
CA ALA A 213 9.15 18.90 -15.74
C ALA A 213 9.60 20.37 -15.74
N ARG A 214 10.69 20.71 -15.02
CA ARG A 214 11.16 22.08 -14.79
C ARG A 214 11.30 22.95 -16.06
N PRO A 215 11.79 22.45 -17.21
CA PRO A 215 11.86 23.26 -18.43
C PRO A 215 10.48 23.73 -18.90
N HIS A 216 9.42 22.98 -18.63
CA HIS A 216 8.03 23.28 -19.03
C HIS A 216 7.27 24.14 -18.01
N LEU A 217 7.92 24.47 -16.87
CA LEU A 217 7.37 25.33 -15.82
C LEU A 217 7.91 26.75 -15.86
N ARG A 218 8.84 27.06 -16.78
CA ARG A 218 9.35 28.41 -16.96
C ARG A 218 8.35 29.18 -17.77
N ASP A 219 7.98 30.37 -17.26
CA ASP A 219 7.28 31.36 -18.05
C ASP A 219 8.19 31.74 -19.23
N ASP A 220 7.65 31.68 -20.45
CA ASP A 220 8.35 32.22 -21.63
C ASP A 220 8.43 33.71 -21.45
N ASP A 221 9.55 34.22 -20.93
CA ASP A 221 9.88 35.64 -20.89
C ASP A 221 10.07 36.26 -22.31
N SER A 222 9.61 35.56 -23.35
CA SER A 222 9.78 35.95 -24.76
C SER A 222 8.52 36.59 -25.37
N ALA A 223 7.56 37.05 -24.53
CA ALA A 223 6.40 37.83 -24.98
C ALA A 223 6.42 39.28 -24.45
N ALA A 224 7.55 39.96 -24.60
CA ALA A 224 7.66 41.43 -24.41
C ALA A 224 8.25 42.06 -25.65
#